data_306ea85561826a757e6ee9e31aaa921c
#
_entry.id   306ea85561826a757e6ee9e31aaa921c
#
_cell.length_a   1.000
_cell.length_b   1.000
_cell.length_c   1.000
_cell.angle_alpha   90.00
_cell.angle_beta   90.00
_cell.angle_gamma   90.00
#
_symmetry.space_group_name_H-M   'P 1'
#
loop_
_entity.id
_entity.type
_entity.pdbx_description
1 polymer ?
#
loop_
_entity_poly.entity_id
_entity_poly.type
_entity_poly.pdbx_seq_one_letter_code
_entity_poly.pdbx_strand_id
1 'polypeptide(L)'
;MKQFFCLVLISWAGFSQTTPAPVMTDRAAARFLDQAAWGPAPASIASLAQMGIADWLAAQFAATPSDLPDQAILAANGKSNNNLAPVQAAFFANAVNGPDQLRQRVAFVLSQIWVVSQVSVHPAYAFPPYWRIFRDNAFGNYRDIIKAVTLSPAMGTYLNVANNNKANPAKGTAANENYARELMQLFTLGLTELNPDGSPLLDINHNPIPTFNQAVVTNMAKVMTGWTYPTAPDATAKNNNPPYYFGQMFAVEAEHDTSSKPIFNNLVVPSGQSAEQDLATLLNALMEQPTMAPFVSKQLIQHMVTSNPSAGYIERVSQVFQNTDGDMKSVITAILTDTEARAGDDPSAPVNATFGHLREPIVFLANLVRGLNGTVGPANALNSLANEMGENLFNAPSVFSYFSPQNRTAGGLFGPEFQIYSTQTAADRANTVTAALYGSLDKTTKLDLSPFTAKAGSITDLLDYIGYVFLHNSMPAGLKQAAADAASAAATPAAKAQAALYIVLTSSEYQVVQ
;
A
#
# COMPACT_ATOMS: atom_id res chain seq x y z
N MET A 1 44.50 -35.72 67.15
CA MET A 1 44.68 -34.49 66.35
C MET A 1 44.03 -34.80 64.95
N LYS A 2 42.85 -34.30 64.70
CA LYS A 2 42.17 -34.42 63.40
C LYS A 2 42.33 -33.09 62.70
N GLN A 3 43.03 -33.04 61.55
CA GLN A 3 43.11 -31.88 60.68
C GLN A 3 41.93 -31.86 59.74
N PHE A 4 41.18 -30.73 59.77
CA PHE A 4 40.09 -30.43 58.78
C PHE A 4 40.73 -29.68 57.62
N PHE A 5 40.62 -30.24 56.41
CA PHE A 5 40.92 -29.54 55.17
C PHE A 5 39.65 -28.83 54.72
N CYS A 6 39.67 -27.51 54.62
CA CYS A 6 38.57 -26.71 54.04
C CYS A 6 38.83 -26.52 52.54
N LEU A 7 37.97 -27.15 51.69
CA LEU A 7 38.00 -26.95 50.25
C LEU A 7 37.21 -25.67 49.92
N VAL A 8 37.89 -24.64 49.44
CA VAL A 8 37.23 -23.45 48.88
C VAL A 8 36.93 -23.72 47.41
N LEU A 9 35.64 -23.91 47.07
CA LEU A 9 35.15 -23.94 45.71
C LEU A 9 34.97 -22.50 45.20
N ILE A 10 35.84 -22.05 44.29
CA ILE A 10 35.69 -20.80 43.56
C ILE A 10 34.78 -21.10 42.36
N SER A 11 33.53 -20.66 42.43
CA SER A 11 32.62 -20.70 41.28
C SER A 11 32.96 -19.56 40.31
N TRP A 12 33.47 -19.90 39.14
CA TRP A 12 33.58 -18.97 38.03
C TRP A 12 32.18 -18.74 37.44
N ALA A 13 31.58 -17.61 37.74
CA ALA A 13 30.42 -17.11 36.98
C ALA A 13 30.96 -16.62 35.64
N GLY A 14 30.74 -17.40 34.58
CA GLY A 14 30.98 -16.99 33.21
C GLY A 14 30.02 -15.87 32.86
N PHE A 15 30.49 -14.63 32.79
CA PHE A 15 29.80 -13.54 32.13
C PHE A 15 29.76 -13.87 30.62
N SER A 16 28.65 -14.34 30.13
CA SER A 16 28.39 -14.35 28.70
C SER A 16 28.35 -12.88 28.24
N GLN A 17 29.41 -12.41 27.63
CA GLN A 17 29.38 -11.14 26.90
C GLN A 17 28.50 -11.36 25.66
N THR A 18 27.24 -10.96 25.74
CA THR A 18 26.43 -10.76 24.54
C THR A 18 27.11 -9.64 23.77
N THR A 19 27.71 -9.97 22.63
CA THR A 19 28.14 -8.98 21.64
C THR A 19 26.92 -8.10 21.33
N PRO A 20 27.03 -6.77 21.45
CA PRO A 20 25.93 -5.90 21.06
C PRO A 20 25.56 -6.20 19.61
N ALA A 21 24.28 -6.32 19.32
CA ALA A 21 23.79 -6.43 17.94
C ALA A 21 24.38 -5.27 17.12
N PRO A 22 24.76 -5.50 15.85
CA PRO A 22 25.31 -4.43 15.00
C PRO A 22 24.29 -3.29 14.95
N VAL A 23 24.70 -2.09 15.35
CA VAL A 23 23.89 -0.88 15.33
C VAL A 23 23.58 -0.55 13.88
N MET A 24 22.29 -0.46 13.53
CA MET A 24 21.85 -0.05 12.21
C MET A 24 22.19 1.43 12.00
N THR A 25 22.66 1.79 10.79
CA THR A 25 22.93 3.21 10.48
C THR A 25 21.64 4.00 10.35
N ASP A 26 21.68 5.30 10.68
CA ASP A 26 20.55 6.22 10.51
C ASP A 26 20.08 6.26 9.04
N ARG A 27 21.01 6.16 8.09
CA ARG A 27 20.71 6.06 6.65
C ARG A 27 19.83 4.84 6.35
N ALA A 28 20.25 3.67 6.79
CA ALA A 28 19.52 2.44 6.60
C ALA A 28 18.13 2.49 7.27
N ALA A 29 18.06 3.08 8.49
CA ALA A 29 16.80 3.26 9.20
C ALA A 29 15.85 4.21 8.47
N ALA A 30 16.33 5.34 7.97
CA ALA A 30 15.50 6.31 7.23
C ALA A 30 14.99 5.73 5.92
N ARG A 31 15.85 5.05 5.14
CA ARG A 31 15.43 4.36 3.89
C ARG A 31 14.39 3.28 4.14
N PHE A 32 14.60 2.47 5.18
CA PHE A 32 13.63 1.44 5.54
C PHE A 32 12.25 2.06 5.89
N LEU A 33 12.23 3.15 6.66
CA LEU A 33 10.98 3.83 7.05
C LEU A 33 10.26 4.48 5.85
N ASP A 34 10.98 4.93 4.83
CA ASP A 34 10.36 5.42 3.59
C ASP A 34 9.63 4.31 2.82
N GLN A 35 10.12 3.07 2.89
CA GLN A 35 9.54 1.90 2.22
C GLN A 35 8.42 1.24 3.05
N ALA A 36 8.65 1.10 4.36
CA ALA A 36 7.81 0.32 5.26
C ALA A 36 6.71 1.14 5.97
N ALA A 37 6.83 2.47 6.01
CA ALA A 37 5.94 3.38 6.71
C ALA A 37 5.47 4.52 5.78
N TRP A 38 4.99 5.60 6.37
CA TRP A 38 4.61 6.84 5.66
C TRP A 38 5.77 7.86 5.61
N GLY A 39 6.99 7.37 5.67
CA GLY A 39 8.21 8.15 5.72
C GLY A 39 8.80 8.28 7.13
N PRO A 40 10.08 8.65 7.22
CA PRO A 40 10.77 8.82 8.47
C PRO A 40 10.27 10.06 9.24
N ALA A 41 10.29 9.94 10.57
CA ALA A 41 10.30 11.07 11.49
C ALA A 41 11.60 11.01 12.30
N PRO A 42 12.17 12.13 12.79
CA PRO A 42 13.46 12.10 13.48
C PRO A 42 13.53 11.07 14.62
N ALA A 43 12.49 11.01 15.45
CA ALA A 43 12.40 10.04 16.54
C ALA A 43 12.30 8.58 16.06
N SER A 44 11.62 8.34 14.93
CA SER A 44 11.48 6.98 14.39
C SER A 44 12.78 6.47 13.76
N ILE A 45 13.59 7.34 13.16
CA ILE A 45 14.92 6.99 12.65
C ILE A 45 15.80 6.50 13.80
N ALA A 46 15.92 7.31 14.87
CA ALA A 46 16.73 6.98 16.03
C ALA A 46 16.26 5.69 16.71
N SER A 47 14.95 5.50 16.87
CA SER A 47 14.37 4.29 17.46
C SER A 47 14.70 3.04 16.63
N LEU A 48 14.50 3.10 15.32
CA LEU A 48 14.78 1.96 14.43
C LEU A 48 16.29 1.65 14.37
N ALA A 49 17.14 2.68 14.34
CA ALA A 49 18.59 2.50 14.35
C ALA A 49 19.09 1.75 15.59
N GLN A 50 18.40 1.89 16.73
CA GLN A 50 18.70 1.18 17.97
C GLN A 50 18.15 -0.25 18.00
N MET A 51 16.89 -0.47 17.55
CA MET A 51 16.22 -1.76 17.67
C MET A 51 16.49 -2.71 16.49
N GLY A 52 16.77 -2.18 15.31
CA GLY A 52 16.96 -2.96 14.09
C GLY A 52 15.65 -3.38 13.42
N ILE A 53 15.76 -3.83 12.14
CA ILE A 53 14.60 -4.15 11.30
C ILE A 53 13.76 -5.29 11.86
N ALA A 54 14.37 -6.36 12.36
CA ALA A 54 13.65 -7.53 12.83
C ALA A 54 12.71 -7.21 14.00
N ASP A 55 13.22 -6.49 15.00
CA ASP A 55 12.44 -6.10 16.18
C ASP A 55 11.39 -5.06 15.83
N TRP A 56 11.70 -4.13 14.91
CA TRP A 56 10.71 -3.17 14.40
C TRP A 56 9.56 -3.87 13.68
N LEU A 57 9.85 -4.82 12.79
CA LEU A 57 8.82 -5.62 12.11
C LEU A 57 7.97 -6.39 13.11
N ALA A 58 8.58 -7.04 14.10
CA ALA A 58 7.85 -7.74 15.15
C ALA A 58 6.91 -6.81 15.93
N ALA A 59 7.37 -5.60 16.27
CA ALA A 59 6.55 -4.58 16.93
C ALA A 59 5.40 -4.10 16.02
N GLN A 60 5.64 -3.88 14.73
CA GLN A 60 4.61 -3.45 13.77
C GLN A 60 3.55 -4.54 13.51
N PHE A 61 3.95 -5.80 13.46
CA PHE A 61 2.99 -6.91 13.34
C PHE A 61 2.07 -7.02 14.55
N ALA A 62 2.58 -6.68 15.75
CA ALA A 62 1.83 -6.71 17.00
C ALA A 62 1.07 -5.40 17.31
N ALA A 63 1.32 -4.32 16.56
CA ALA A 63 0.71 -3.02 16.81
C ALA A 63 -0.83 -3.08 16.69
N THR A 64 -1.51 -2.39 17.61
CA THR A 64 -2.97 -2.24 17.58
C THR A 64 -3.39 -1.52 16.31
N PRO A 65 -4.31 -2.09 15.51
CA PRO A 65 -4.77 -1.47 14.27
C PRO A 65 -5.50 -0.16 14.52
N SER A 66 -5.12 0.90 13.81
CA SER A 66 -5.91 2.14 13.69
C SER A 66 -7.09 1.91 12.75
N ASP A 67 -8.23 2.56 13.00
CA ASP A 67 -9.45 2.35 12.22
C ASP A 67 -9.96 3.63 11.56
N LEU A 68 -10.83 3.46 10.56
CA LEU A 68 -11.61 4.53 9.96
C LEU A 68 -13.01 4.57 10.58
N PRO A 69 -13.56 5.78 10.86
CA PRO A 69 -14.85 5.90 11.50
C PRO A 69 -15.98 5.44 10.58
N ASP A 70 -16.91 4.66 11.13
CA ASP A 70 -18.15 4.33 10.42
C ASP A 70 -18.93 5.62 10.09
N GLN A 71 -19.58 5.60 8.95
CA GLN A 71 -20.37 6.73 8.48
C GLN A 71 -21.85 6.42 8.57
N ALA A 72 -22.65 7.46 8.86
CA ALA A 72 -24.11 7.34 8.81
C ALA A 72 -24.58 7.04 7.38
N ILE A 73 -25.58 6.18 7.25
CA ILE A 73 -26.19 5.80 5.97
C ILE A 73 -26.83 7.01 5.29
N LEU A 74 -27.55 7.81 6.11
CA LEU A 74 -28.22 9.01 5.65
C LEU A 74 -27.56 10.27 6.24
N ALA A 75 -27.49 11.31 5.44
CA ALA A 75 -27.16 12.64 5.88
C ALA A 75 -28.34 13.27 6.66
N ALA A 76 -28.11 14.39 7.34
CA ALA A 76 -29.13 15.09 8.14
C ALA A 76 -30.38 15.52 7.35
N ASN A 77 -30.28 15.65 6.02
CA ASN A 77 -31.40 15.95 5.11
C ASN A 77 -32.18 14.71 4.63
N GLY A 78 -31.90 13.52 5.20
CA GLY A 78 -32.53 12.26 4.84
C GLY A 78 -32.07 11.63 3.51
N LYS A 79 -31.13 12.24 2.80
CA LYS A 79 -30.53 11.67 1.58
C LYS A 79 -29.34 10.78 1.92
N SER A 80 -28.89 9.96 0.96
CA SER A 80 -27.65 9.17 1.10
C SER A 80 -26.48 10.07 1.52
N ASN A 81 -25.73 9.62 2.53
CA ASN A 81 -24.53 10.34 2.97
C ASN A 81 -23.33 9.96 2.07
N ASN A 82 -22.94 10.89 1.21
CA ASN A 82 -21.81 10.73 0.29
C ASN A 82 -20.56 11.50 0.77
N ASN A 83 -20.55 12.02 2.00
CA ASN A 83 -19.44 12.81 2.53
C ASN A 83 -18.30 11.90 3.04
N LEU A 84 -17.22 11.77 2.28
CA LEU A 84 -16.01 11.03 2.67
C LEU A 84 -15.04 11.84 3.55
N ALA A 85 -15.20 13.14 3.70
CA ALA A 85 -14.22 13.98 4.41
C ALA A 85 -13.85 13.46 5.82
N PRO A 86 -14.78 12.96 6.66
CA PRO A 86 -14.40 12.39 7.96
C PRO A 86 -13.54 11.12 7.84
N VAL A 87 -13.79 10.29 6.83
CA VAL A 87 -13.03 9.04 6.55
C VAL A 87 -11.64 9.39 6.05
N GLN A 88 -11.54 10.33 5.11
CA GLN A 88 -10.27 10.82 4.54
C GLN A 88 -9.42 11.51 5.60
N ALA A 89 -10.04 12.35 6.46
CA ALA A 89 -9.32 12.99 7.56
C ALA A 89 -8.76 11.97 8.57
N ALA A 90 -9.54 10.94 8.92
CA ALA A 90 -9.09 9.87 9.81
C ALA A 90 -7.96 9.05 9.20
N PHE A 91 -8.00 8.80 7.88
CA PHE A 91 -6.91 8.12 7.17
C PHE A 91 -5.58 8.88 7.34
N PHE A 92 -5.55 10.18 7.07
CA PHE A 92 -4.32 10.98 7.24
C PHE A 92 -3.88 11.06 8.71
N ALA A 93 -4.82 11.14 9.65
CA ALA A 93 -4.49 11.09 11.07
C ALA A 93 -3.82 9.75 11.45
N ASN A 94 -4.33 8.63 10.95
CA ASN A 94 -3.75 7.30 11.16
C ASN A 94 -2.38 7.18 10.48
N ALA A 95 -2.24 7.64 9.25
CA ALA A 95 -0.98 7.60 8.50
C ALA A 95 0.14 8.38 9.19
N VAL A 96 -0.16 9.54 9.77
CA VAL A 96 0.86 10.37 10.43
C VAL A 96 1.07 9.99 11.89
N ASN A 97 0.00 9.82 12.66
CA ASN A 97 0.07 9.67 14.12
C ASN A 97 -0.08 8.21 14.59
N GLY A 98 -0.61 7.30 13.76
CA GLY A 98 -0.94 5.92 14.15
C GLY A 98 0.30 5.09 14.52
N PRO A 99 0.18 4.17 15.49
CA PRO A 99 1.29 3.29 15.89
C PRO A 99 1.56 2.16 14.88
N ASP A 100 0.59 1.80 14.07
CA ASP A 100 0.57 0.66 13.14
C ASP A 100 0.96 1.06 11.71
N GLN A 101 2.08 1.77 11.58
CA GLN A 101 2.56 2.39 10.35
C GLN A 101 2.63 1.41 9.17
N LEU A 102 3.24 0.24 9.37
CA LEU A 102 3.36 -0.79 8.33
C LEU A 102 2.00 -1.34 7.91
N ARG A 103 1.10 -1.59 8.86
CA ARG A 103 -0.25 -2.08 8.59
C ARG A 103 -1.05 -1.11 7.72
N GLN A 104 -1.03 0.17 8.07
CA GLN A 104 -1.71 1.21 7.31
C GLN A 104 -1.10 1.38 5.91
N ARG A 105 0.24 1.29 5.78
CA ARG A 105 0.94 1.38 4.49
C ARG A 105 0.59 0.20 3.59
N VAL A 106 0.61 -1.04 4.11
CA VAL A 106 0.21 -2.24 3.35
C VAL A 106 -1.27 -2.21 2.97
N ALA A 107 -2.15 -1.80 3.90
CA ALA A 107 -3.58 -1.63 3.59
C ALA A 107 -3.81 -0.62 2.46
N PHE A 108 -3.06 0.47 2.45
CA PHE A 108 -3.13 1.47 1.38
C PHE A 108 -2.67 0.89 0.03
N VAL A 109 -1.56 0.18 -0.02
CA VAL A 109 -1.09 -0.51 -1.22
C VAL A 109 -2.14 -1.49 -1.73
N LEU A 110 -2.69 -2.34 -0.85
CA LEU A 110 -3.75 -3.27 -1.23
C LEU A 110 -4.99 -2.55 -1.76
N SER A 111 -5.37 -1.41 -1.18
CA SER A 111 -6.53 -0.63 -1.65
C SER A 111 -6.33 0.00 -3.02
N GLN A 112 -5.08 0.20 -3.45
CA GLN A 112 -4.75 0.67 -4.79
C GLN A 112 -4.73 -0.47 -5.83
N ILE A 113 -4.44 -1.70 -5.41
CA ILE A 113 -4.56 -2.90 -6.24
C ILE A 113 -6.03 -3.30 -6.37
N TRP A 114 -6.74 -3.41 -5.25
CA TRP A 114 -8.14 -3.81 -5.16
C TRP A 114 -9.05 -2.58 -5.11
N VAL A 115 -9.19 -1.90 -6.23
CA VAL A 115 -9.85 -0.59 -6.31
C VAL A 115 -11.36 -0.69 -6.10
N VAL A 116 -11.89 0.17 -5.24
CA VAL A 116 -13.29 0.61 -5.21
C VAL A 116 -13.31 2.13 -5.13
N SER A 117 -14.15 2.77 -5.93
CA SER A 117 -14.18 4.21 -6.05
C SER A 117 -15.56 4.81 -5.80
N GLN A 118 -15.60 5.97 -5.13
CA GLN A 118 -16.83 6.75 -4.93
C GLN A 118 -17.41 7.27 -6.25
N VAL A 119 -16.65 7.27 -7.34
CA VAL A 119 -17.17 7.56 -8.68
C VAL A 119 -18.34 6.65 -9.04
N SER A 120 -18.35 5.40 -8.54
CA SER A 120 -19.41 4.41 -8.79
C SER A 120 -20.12 3.95 -7.51
N VAL A 121 -19.45 3.93 -6.37
CA VAL A 121 -20.00 3.52 -5.07
C VAL A 121 -20.19 4.76 -4.22
N HIS A 122 -21.31 5.46 -4.41
CA HIS A 122 -21.52 6.80 -3.86
C HIS A 122 -21.58 6.91 -2.32
N PRO A 123 -22.22 5.99 -1.56
CA PRO A 123 -22.40 6.15 -0.11
C PRO A 123 -21.10 6.04 0.66
N ALA A 124 -20.79 7.06 1.48
CA ALA A 124 -19.56 7.12 2.26
C ALA A 124 -19.39 5.94 3.25
N TYR A 125 -20.50 5.39 3.77
CA TYR A 125 -20.46 4.27 4.71
C TYR A 125 -20.01 2.94 4.08
N ALA A 126 -19.86 2.87 2.74
CA ALA A 126 -19.32 1.71 2.06
C ALA A 126 -17.79 1.55 2.25
N PHE A 127 -17.06 2.64 2.51
CA PHE A 127 -15.60 2.67 2.47
C PHE A 127 -14.92 2.17 3.76
N PRO A 128 -15.37 2.50 4.99
CA PRO A 128 -14.73 1.95 6.19
C PRO A 128 -14.78 0.43 6.26
N PRO A 129 -15.90 -0.28 5.98
CA PRO A 129 -15.93 -1.74 5.93
C PRO A 129 -15.00 -2.32 4.85
N TYR A 130 -14.92 -1.66 3.67
CA TYR A 130 -14.04 -2.08 2.60
C TYR A 130 -12.56 -1.91 2.97
N TRP A 131 -12.17 -0.78 3.56
CA TRP A 131 -10.83 -0.54 4.08
C TRP A 131 -10.39 -1.57 5.11
N ARG A 132 -11.29 -1.97 6.02
CA ARG A 132 -11.01 -2.98 7.05
C ARG A 132 -10.59 -4.31 6.46
N ILE A 133 -11.04 -4.69 5.27
CA ILE A 133 -10.57 -5.90 4.59
C ILE A 133 -9.04 -5.88 4.46
N PHE A 134 -8.49 -4.78 4.00
CA PHE A 134 -7.03 -4.65 3.80
C PHE A 134 -6.27 -4.44 5.09
N ARG A 135 -6.80 -3.62 6.00
CA ARG A 135 -6.22 -3.38 7.32
C ARG A 135 -6.08 -4.68 8.12
N ASP A 136 -7.12 -5.48 8.15
CA ASP A 136 -7.16 -6.70 8.97
C ASP A 136 -6.36 -7.84 8.35
N ASN A 137 -6.28 -7.88 7.02
CA ASN A 137 -5.52 -8.88 6.27
C ASN A 137 -4.15 -8.38 5.76
N ALA A 138 -3.68 -7.22 6.20
CA ALA A 138 -2.38 -6.68 5.79
C ALA A 138 -1.22 -7.67 6.05
N PHE A 139 -1.36 -8.51 7.07
CA PHE A 139 -0.43 -9.55 7.49
C PHE A 139 -1.10 -10.94 7.57
N GLY A 140 -2.26 -11.10 6.92
CA GLY A 140 -3.00 -12.35 6.82
C GLY A 140 -2.59 -13.16 5.59
N ASN A 141 -3.56 -13.79 4.93
CA ASN A 141 -3.33 -14.58 3.72
C ASN A 141 -3.97 -13.92 2.50
N TYR A 142 -3.28 -13.93 1.35
CA TYR A 142 -3.78 -13.31 0.11
C TYR A 142 -5.09 -13.95 -0.38
N ARG A 143 -5.25 -15.26 -0.17
CA ARG A 143 -6.50 -15.98 -0.46
C ARG A 143 -7.70 -15.42 0.33
N ASP A 144 -7.48 -15.04 1.59
CA ASP A 144 -8.54 -14.44 2.42
C ASP A 144 -8.87 -13.01 1.96
N ILE A 145 -7.89 -12.27 1.45
CA ILE A 145 -8.13 -10.96 0.80
C ILE A 145 -9.02 -11.15 -0.44
N ILE A 146 -8.69 -12.09 -1.34
CA ILE A 146 -9.51 -12.39 -2.53
C ILE A 146 -10.96 -12.71 -2.10
N LYS A 147 -11.13 -13.60 -1.12
CA LYS A 147 -12.46 -13.99 -0.62
C LYS A 147 -13.23 -12.80 -0.05
N ALA A 148 -12.60 -12.04 0.84
CA ALA A 148 -13.25 -10.93 1.53
C ALA A 148 -13.64 -9.80 0.56
N VAL A 149 -12.80 -9.50 -0.44
CA VAL A 149 -13.10 -8.54 -1.49
C VAL A 149 -14.22 -9.03 -2.40
N THR A 150 -14.19 -10.30 -2.82
CA THR A 150 -15.25 -10.92 -3.63
C THR A 150 -16.61 -10.81 -2.95
N LEU A 151 -16.66 -11.00 -1.64
CA LEU A 151 -17.90 -10.96 -0.86
C LEU A 151 -18.24 -9.55 -0.33
N SER A 152 -17.42 -8.54 -0.63
CA SER A 152 -17.70 -7.16 -0.21
C SER A 152 -18.82 -6.55 -1.04
N PRO A 153 -19.85 -5.98 -0.40
CA PRO A 153 -20.90 -5.22 -1.08
C PRO A 153 -20.38 -4.04 -1.91
N ALA A 154 -19.29 -3.40 -1.46
CA ALA A 154 -18.67 -2.29 -2.17
C ALA A 154 -18.08 -2.75 -3.51
N MET A 155 -17.31 -3.84 -3.53
CA MET A 155 -16.84 -4.49 -4.76
C MET A 155 -18.01 -5.05 -5.56
N GLY A 156 -19.02 -5.60 -4.89
CA GLY A 156 -20.26 -6.08 -5.51
C GLY A 156 -20.95 -5.03 -6.37
N THR A 157 -20.97 -3.78 -5.90
CA THR A 157 -21.47 -2.63 -6.66
C THR A 157 -20.48 -2.20 -7.75
N TYR A 158 -19.21 -2.07 -7.40
CA TYR A 158 -18.19 -1.48 -8.27
C TYR A 158 -17.96 -2.28 -9.55
N LEU A 159 -17.89 -3.61 -9.45
CA LEU A 159 -17.64 -4.51 -10.57
C LEU A 159 -18.81 -5.46 -10.87
N ASN A 160 -20.02 -5.14 -10.41
CA ASN A 160 -21.28 -5.80 -10.79
C ASN A 160 -21.37 -7.30 -10.40
N VAL A 161 -20.71 -7.74 -9.32
CA VAL A 161 -20.86 -9.11 -8.82
C VAL A 161 -22.11 -9.26 -7.93
N ALA A 162 -22.54 -8.18 -7.26
CA ALA A 162 -23.81 -8.19 -6.53
C ALA A 162 -25.00 -8.25 -7.48
N ASN A 163 -25.97 -9.14 -7.18
CA ASN A 163 -27.14 -9.40 -7.99
C ASN A 163 -26.80 -9.88 -9.41
N ASN A 164 -25.63 -10.48 -9.61
CA ASN A 164 -25.25 -11.16 -10.83
C ASN A 164 -25.93 -12.54 -10.86
N ASN A 165 -27.06 -12.63 -11.54
CA ASN A 165 -27.85 -13.84 -11.61
C ASN A 165 -27.39 -14.76 -12.75
N LYS A 166 -27.64 -16.07 -12.62
CA LYS A 166 -27.43 -17.03 -13.70
C LYS A 166 -28.16 -16.62 -14.98
N ALA A 167 -27.67 -17.08 -16.11
CA ALA A 167 -28.26 -16.80 -17.41
C ALA A 167 -29.76 -17.17 -17.46
N ASN A 168 -30.55 -16.29 -18.05
CA ASN A 168 -31.96 -16.54 -18.34
C ASN A 168 -32.22 -16.36 -19.83
N PRO A 169 -32.21 -17.45 -20.65
CA PRO A 169 -32.41 -17.36 -22.10
C PRO A 169 -33.75 -16.75 -22.48
N ALA A 170 -34.80 -16.99 -21.67
CA ALA A 170 -36.14 -16.43 -21.96
C ALA A 170 -36.20 -14.89 -21.85
N LYS A 171 -35.26 -14.31 -21.04
CA LYS A 171 -35.10 -12.86 -20.88
C LYS A 171 -33.93 -12.30 -21.67
N GLY A 172 -33.18 -13.14 -22.39
CA GLY A 172 -31.97 -12.74 -23.10
C GLY A 172 -30.82 -12.23 -22.18
N THR A 173 -30.78 -12.67 -20.93
CA THR A 173 -29.74 -12.25 -19.98
C THR A 173 -28.65 -13.32 -19.79
N ALA A 174 -27.42 -12.87 -19.60
CA ALA A 174 -26.26 -13.70 -19.28
C ALA A 174 -25.63 -13.24 -17.95
N ALA A 175 -24.77 -14.08 -17.38
CA ALA A 175 -23.96 -13.70 -16.23
C ALA A 175 -23.04 -12.51 -16.57
N ASN A 176 -22.90 -11.57 -15.64
CA ASN A 176 -22.03 -10.41 -15.83
C ASN A 176 -20.56 -10.81 -15.68
N GLU A 177 -19.74 -10.49 -16.67
CA GLU A 177 -18.33 -10.87 -16.75
C GLU A 177 -17.36 -9.87 -16.09
N ASN A 178 -17.85 -8.70 -15.68
CA ASN A 178 -16.96 -7.59 -15.27
C ASN A 178 -16.03 -8.00 -14.13
N TYR A 179 -16.59 -8.43 -13.00
CA TYR A 179 -15.77 -8.86 -11.86
C TYR A 179 -14.87 -10.06 -12.20
N ALA A 180 -15.39 -11.04 -12.93
CA ALA A 180 -14.60 -12.22 -13.31
C ALA A 180 -13.36 -11.85 -14.13
N ARG A 181 -13.50 -10.90 -15.05
CA ARG A 181 -12.41 -10.38 -15.88
C ARG A 181 -11.36 -9.65 -15.02
N GLU A 182 -11.81 -8.70 -14.19
CA GLU A 182 -10.91 -7.89 -13.40
C GLU A 182 -10.24 -8.69 -12.28
N LEU A 183 -10.92 -9.69 -11.71
CA LEU A 183 -10.32 -10.63 -10.75
C LEU A 183 -9.08 -11.30 -11.33
N MET A 184 -9.16 -11.80 -12.56
CA MET A 184 -8.04 -12.43 -13.23
C MET A 184 -7.00 -11.40 -13.73
N GLN A 185 -7.47 -10.34 -14.39
CA GLN A 185 -6.61 -9.40 -15.10
C GLN A 185 -5.82 -8.48 -14.17
N LEU A 186 -6.50 -7.88 -13.16
CA LEU A 186 -5.90 -6.83 -12.33
C LEU A 186 -5.46 -7.35 -10.96
N PHE A 187 -6.16 -8.33 -10.42
CA PHE A 187 -6.01 -8.66 -9.00
C PHE A 187 -5.18 -9.93 -8.74
N THR A 188 -5.11 -10.86 -9.71
CA THR A 188 -4.49 -12.17 -9.44
C THR A 188 -3.48 -12.65 -10.49
N LEU A 189 -3.78 -12.62 -11.78
CA LEU A 189 -2.96 -13.30 -12.79
C LEU A 189 -2.31 -12.37 -13.83
N GLY A 190 -2.96 -11.23 -14.13
CA GLY A 190 -2.57 -10.43 -15.29
C GLY A 190 -3.02 -11.05 -16.63
N LEU A 191 -2.61 -10.43 -17.74
CA LEU A 191 -3.01 -10.85 -19.09
C LEU A 191 -2.08 -11.92 -19.69
N THR A 192 -0.89 -12.07 -19.15
CA THR A 192 0.18 -12.93 -19.72
C THR A 192 0.73 -13.84 -18.64
N GLU A 193 0.93 -15.12 -18.95
CA GLU A 193 1.62 -16.03 -18.06
C GLU A 193 3.04 -15.55 -17.80
N LEU A 194 3.49 -15.68 -16.55
CA LEU A 194 4.78 -15.19 -16.09
C LEU A 194 5.67 -16.33 -15.59
N ASN A 195 6.96 -16.21 -15.87
CA ASN A 195 8.00 -16.93 -15.17
C ASN A 195 8.10 -16.44 -13.72
N PRO A 196 8.72 -17.19 -12.79
CA PRO A 196 8.89 -16.78 -11.40
C PRO A 196 9.57 -15.41 -11.20
N ASP A 197 10.40 -14.99 -12.15
CA ASP A 197 11.10 -13.71 -12.21
C ASP A 197 10.26 -12.53 -12.74
N GLY A 198 8.97 -12.79 -13.03
CA GLY A 198 8.03 -11.79 -13.56
C GLY A 198 8.21 -11.48 -15.05
N SER A 199 9.08 -12.17 -15.76
CA SER A 199 9.18 -12.09 -17.23
C SER A 199 8.03 -12.88 -17.89
N PRO A 200 7.55 -12.43 -19.07
CA PRO A 200 6.51 -13.17 -19.80
C PRO A 200 6.94 -14.59 -20.17
N LEU A 201 6.06 -15.55 -19.94
CA LEU A 201 6.23 -16.90 -20.51
C LEU A 201 5.85 -16.86 -22.00
N LEU A 202 6.73 -17.39 -22.85
CA LEU A 202 6.59 -17.33 -24.30
C LEU A 202 6.25 -18.70 -24.91
N ASP A 203 5.44 -18.69 -25.95
CA ASP A 203 5.18 -19.86 -26.79
C ASP A 203 6.38 -20.19 -27.73
N ILE A 204 6.25 -21.25 -28.53
CA ILE A 204 7.29 -21.67 -29.49
C ILE A 204 7.58 -20.60 -30.56
N ASN A 205 6.70 -19.65 -30.79
CA ASN A 205 6.85 -18.56 -31.75
C ASN A 205 7.33 -17.26 -31.07
N HIS A 206 7.74 -17.32 -29.80
CA HIS A 206 8.16 -16.18 -28.98
C HIS A 206 7.04 -15.15 -28.70
N ASN A 207 5.77 -15.55 -28.73
CA ASN A 207 4.66 -14.70 -28.31
C ASN A 207 4.33 -14.95 -26.84
N PRO A 208 3.94 -13.90 -26.06
CA PRO A 208 3.46 -14.07 -24.70
C PRO A 208 2.21 -14.98 -24.66
N ILE A 209 2.22 -15.96 -23.76
CA ILE A 209 1.09 -16.85 -23.53
C ILE A 209 0.02 -16.13 -22.71
N PRO A 210 -1.24 -16.03 -23.17
CA PRO A 210 -2.31 -15.40 -22.39
C PRO A 210 -2.70 -16.28 -21.20
N THR A 211 -2.93 -15.69 -20.03
CA THR A 211 -3.36 -16.38 -18.80
C THR A 211 -4.75 -16.99 -18.90
N PHE A 212 -5.61 -16.41 -19.68
CA PHE A 212 -6.99 -16.87 -19.91
C PHE A 212 -7.52 -16.43 -21.27
N ASN A 213 -8.58 -17.07 -21.70
CA ASN A 213 -9.34 -16.73 -22.90
C ASN A 213 -10.79 -16.35 -22.56
N GLN A 214 -11.57 -15.95 -23.57
CA GLN A 214 -12.97 -15.54 -23.37
C GLN A 214 -13.84 -16.65 -22.76
N ALA A 215 -13.59 -17.92 -23.08
CA ALA A 215 -14.38 -19.03 -22.52
C ALA A 215 -14.15 -19.17 -21.00
N VAL A 216 -12.91 -18.95 -20.52
CA VAL A 216 -12.59 -18.90 -19.09
C VAL A 216 -13.33 -17.74 -18.43
N VAL A 217 -13.32 -16.54 -19.01
CA VAL A 217 -14.05 -15.38 -18.47
C VAL A 217 -15.53 -15.67 -18.30
N THR A 218 -16.15 -16.25 -19.34
CA THR A 218 -17.59 -16.59 -19.31
C THR A 218 -17.89 -17.64 -18.22
N ASN A 219 -17.05 -18.65 -18.05
CA ASN A 219 -17.24 -19.67 -17.02
C ASN A 219 -16.98 -19.11 -15.61
N MET A 220 -15.99 -18.25 -15.45
CA MET A 220 -15.74 -17.52 -14.22
C MET A 220 -16.90 -16.62 -13.81
N ALA A 221 -17.55 -15.96 -14.79
CA ALA A 221 -18.75 -15.18 -14.56
C ALA A 221 -19.91 -16.04 -13.99
N LYS A 222 -20.05 -17.30 -14.45
CA LYS A 222 -21.04 -18.26 -13.91
C LYS A 222 -20.72 -18.66 -12.47
N VAL A 223 -19.43 -18.86 -12.13
CA VAL A 223 -18.98 -19.11 -10.74
C VAL A 223 -19.40 -17.97 -9.81
N MET A 224 -19.38 -16.73 -10.31
CA MET A 224 -19.71 -15.51 -9.57
C MET A 224 -21.20 -15.15 -9.56
N THR A 225 -22.09 -16.07 -9.97
CA THR A 225 -23.54 -15.83 -9.92
C THR A 225 -24.14 -16.15 -8.56
N GLY A 226 -25.30 -15.55 -8.25
CA GLY A 226 -26.11 -15.85 -7.08
C GLY A 226 -25.75 -15.05 -5.83
N TRP A 227 -24.80 -14.11 -5.88
CA TRP A 227 -24.46 -13.28 -4.73
C TRP A 227 -25.32 -12.02 -4.67
N THR A 228 -25.87 -11.70 -3.48
CA THR A 228 -26.69 -10.52 -3.25
C THR A 228 -26.20 -9.73 -2.02
N TYR A 229 -26.62 -8.46 -1.94
CA TYR A 229 -26.29 -7.60 -0.80
C TYR A 229 -26.84 -8.15 0.52
N PRO A 230 -26.18 -7.85 1.66
CA PRO A 230 -26.75 -8.08 2.98
C PRO A 230 -28.16 -7.49 3.08
N THR A 231 -29.02 -8.13 3.85
CA THR A 231 -30.33 -7.58 4.18
C THR A 231 -30.13 -6.43 5.18
N ALA A 232 -30.61 -5.24 4.82
CA ALA A 232 -30.57 -4.11 5.74
C ALA A 232 -31.44 -4.39 7.00
N PRO A 233 -31.11 -3.79 8.15
CA PRO A 233 -31.97 -3.89 9.33
C PRO A 233 -33.43 -3.55 9.00
N ASP A 234 -34.36 -4.31 9.54
CA ASP A 234 -35.82 -4.15 9.38
C ASP A 234 -36.33 -4.35 7.94
N ALA A 235 -35.49 -4.82 7.02
CA ALA A 235 -35.88 -5.19 5.65
C ALA A 235 -36.18 -6.68 5.53
N THR A 236 -37.07 -7.03 4.58
CA THR A 236 -37.29 -8.43 4.20
C THR A 236 -36.27 -8.83 3.13
N ALA A 237 -35.60 -9.97 3.34
CA ALA A 237 -34.66 -10.53 2.38
C ALA A 237 -35.34 -10.86 1.05
N LYS A 238 -34.63 -10.57 -0.06
CA LYS A 238 -35.03 -10.85 -1.44
C LYS A 238 -33.93 -11.60 -2.16
N ASN A 239 -34.24 -12.24 -3.28
CA ASN A 239 -33.21 -12.83 -4.16
C ASN A 239 -32.21 -11.78 -4.65
N ASN A 240 -32.70 -10.57 -4.91
CA ASN A 240 -31.86 -9.42 -5.26
C ASN A 240 -32.13 -8.29 -4.24
N ASN A 241 -31.36 -8.24 -3.17
CA ASN A 241 -31.45 -7.17 -2.20
C ASN A 241 -30.99 -5.84 -2.79
N PRO A 242 -31.53 -4.72 -2.33
CA PRO A 242 -31.00 -3.40 -2.65
C PRO A 242 -29.61 -3.21 -1.97
N PRO A 243 -28.78 -2.27 -2.49
CA PRO A 243 -27.45 -2.02 -1.93
C PRO A 243 -27.48 -1.69 -0.44
N TYR A 244 -26.71 -2.45 0.34
CA TYR A 244 -26.41 -2.24 1.75
C TYR A 244 -24.96 -2.68 2.01
N TYR A 245 -24.13 -1.84 2.63
CA TYR A 245 -22.67 -2.02 2.62
C TYR A 245 -22.08 -2.49 3.95
N PHE A 246 -22.88 -2.74 4.98
CA PHE A 246 -22.40 -3.40 6.19
C PHE A 246 -22.59 -4.92 6.11
N GLY A 247 -21.52 -5.67 6.41
CA GLY A 247 -21.50 -7.12 6.31
C GLY A 247 -20.98 -7.62 4.95
N GLN A 248 -21.14 -8.92 4.73
CA GLN A 248 -20.76 -9.60 3.48
C GLN A 248 -21.98 -9.93 2.62
N MET A 249 -21.81 -9.97 1.32
CA MET A 249 -22.80 -10.56 0.42
C MET A 249 -23.03 -12.03 0.79
N PHE A 250 -24.23 -12.54 0.53
CA PHE A 250 -24.59 -13.92 0.76
C PHE A 250 -25.16 -14.57 -0.49
N ALA A 251 -25.10 -15.91 -0.54
CA ALA A 251 -25.54 -16.68 -1.67
C ALA A 251 -27.07 -16.85 -1.71
N VAL A 252 -27.66 -16.70 -2.89
CA VAL A 252 -29.02 -17.06 -3.24
C VAL A 252 -28.96 -18.17 -4.30
N GLU A 253 -29.02 -19.42 -3.86
CA GLU A 253 -28.81 -20.59 -4.71
C GLU A 253 -29.77 -20.66 -5.91
N ALA A 254 -30.98 -20.11 -5.78
CA ALA A 254 -31.93 -20.03 -6.87
C ALA A 254 -31.42 -19.21 -8.06
N GLU A 255 -30.50 -18.27 -7.82
CA GLU A 255 -29.90 -17.38 -8.82
C GLU A 255 -28.49 -17.83 -9.23
N HIS A 256 -27.95 -18.89 -8.62
CA HIS A 256 -26.62 -19.44 -8.93
C HIS A 256 -26.67 -20.41 -10.13
N ASP A 257 -25.61 -20.36 -10.96
CA ASP A 257 -25.42 -21.28 -12.08
C ASP A 257 -24.75 -22.57 -11.58
N THR A 258 -25.48 -23.68 -11.58
CA THR A 258 -24.99 -24.99 -11.11
C THR A 258 -24.45 -25.87 -12.25
N SER A 259 -24.23 -25.34 -13.46
CA SER A 259 -23.63 -26.08 -14.56
C SER A 259 -22.15 -26.40 -14.30
N SER A 260 -21.58 -27.35 -15.02
CA SER A 260 -20.13 -27.58 -15.04
C SER A 260 -19.42 -26.39 -15.69
N LYS A 261 -18.31 -25.90 -15.09
CA LYS A 261 -17.61 -24.70 -15.51
C LYS A 261 -16.12 -24.97 -15.69
N PRO A 262 -15.66 -25.30 -16.91
CA PRO A 262 -14.22 -25.33 -17.22
C PRO A 262 -13.59 -23.95 -17.02
N ILE A 263 -12.53 -23.88 -16.20
CA ILE A 263 -11.80 -22.65 -15.91
C ILE A 263 -10.33 -22.75 -16.38
N PHE A 264 -9.36 -22.79 -15.50
CA PHE A 264 -7.93 -22.82 -15.88
C PHE A 264 -7.45 -24.23 -16.22
N ASN A 265 -6.57 -24.38 -17.20
CA ASN A 265 -5.72 -25.56 -17.43
C ASN A 265 -6.43 -26.93 -17.25
N ASN A 266 -7.59 -27.09 -17.84
CA ASN A 266 -8.46 -28.28 -17.70
C ASN A 266 -9.08 -28.47 -16.31
N LEU A 267 -8.91 -27.56 -15.36
CA LEU A 267 -9.67 -27.59 -14.12
C LEU A 267 -11.14 -27.26 -14.41
N VAL A 268 -12.02 -28.08 -13.86
CA VAL A 268 -13.47 -27.93 -14.04
C VAL A 268 -14.11 -27.77 -12.67
N VAL A 269 -14.82 -26.68 -12.46
CA VAL A 269 -15.73 -26.54 -11.32
C VAL A 269 -16.90 -27.49 -11.56
N PRO A 270 -17.15 -28.51 -10.71
CA PRO A 270 -18.14 -29.54 -10.92
C PRO A 270 -19.57 -28.98 -11.00
N SER A 271 -20.44 -29.64 -11.73
CA SER A 271 -21.87 -29.32 -11.71
C SER A 271 -22.53 -29.67 -10.37
N GLY A 272 -23.58 -28.94 -10.00
CA GLY A 272 -24.38 -29.19 -8.81
C GLY A 272 -23.80 -28.61 -7.51
N GLN A 273 -22.71 -27.88 -7.58
CA GLN A 273 -22.15 -27.16 -6.42
C GLN A 273 -22.99 -25.93 -6.06
N SER A 274 -22.96 -25.54 -4.78
CA SER A 274 -23.48 -24.26 -4.30
C SER A 274 -22.54 -23.11 -4.69
N ALA A 275 -23.03 -21.88 -4.62
CA ALA A 275 -22.22 -20.68 -4.88
C ALA A 275 -20.98 -20.60 -3.94
N GLU A 276 -21.11 -21.01 -2.69
CA GLU A 276 -20.00 -21.04 -1.74
C GLU A 276 -18.96 -22.13 -2.09
N GLN A 277 -19.41 -23.30 -2.54
CA GLN A 277 -18.51 -24.38 -2.99
C GLN A 277 -17.76 -23.98 -4.27
N ASP A 278 -18.46 -23.36 -5.22
CA ASP A 278 -17.85 -22.85 -6.43
C ASP A 278 -16.80 -21.77 -6.13
N LEU A 279 -17.10 -20.84 -5.24
CA LEU A 279 -16.14 -19.82 -4.81
C LEU A 279 -14.91 -20.47 -4.13
N ALA A 280 -15.11 -21.45 -3.25
CA ALA A 280 -14.01 -22.14 -2.60
C ALA A 280 -13.11 -22.89 -3.60
N THR A 281 -13.71 -23.56 -4.59
CA THR A 281 -13.01 -24.24 -5.68
C THR A 281 -12.20 -23.25 -6.51
N LEU A 282 -12.80 -22.10 -6.84
CA LEU A 282 -12.13 -21.05 -7.59
C LEU A 282 -10.94 -20.46 -6.82
N LEU A 283 -11.11 -20.14 -5.53
CA LEU A 283 -10.03 -19.59 -4.72
C LEU A 283 -8.81 -20.53 -4.68
N ASN A 284 -9.04 -21.82 -4.55
CA ASN A 284 -7.95 -22.81 -4.61
C ASN A 284 -7.30 -22.81 -6.02
N ALA A 285 -8.12 -22.83 -7.06
CA ALA A 285 -7.63 -22.81 -8.44
C ALA A 285 -6.78 -21.57 -8.76
N LEU A 286 -7.14 -20.40 -8.23
CA LEU A 286 -6.35 -19.17 -8.39
C LEU A 286 -5.02 -19.25 -7.67
N MET A 287 -5.01 -19.71 -6.40
CA MET A 287 -3.76 -19.82 -5.62
C MET A 287 -2.77 -20.83 -6.21
N GLU A 288 -3.26 -21.83 -6.95
CA GLU A 288 -2.44 -22.81 -7.66
C GLU A 288 -1.86 -22.31 -9.00
N GLN A 289 -2.30 -21.12 -9.50
CA GLN A 289 -1.76 -20.60 -10.76
C GLN A 289 -0.32 -20.10 -10.60
N PRO A 290 0.65 -20.61 -11.37
CA PRO A 290 2.07 -20.23 -11.24
C PRO A 290 2.32 -18.72 -11.41
N THR A 291 1.51 -18.06 -12.23
CA THR A 291 1.60 -16.62 -12.54
C THR A 291 1.20 -15.72 -11.38
N MET A 292 0.37 -16.20 -10.43
CA MET A 292 -0.12 -15.37 -9.33
C MET A 292 1.01 -14.81 -8.46
N ALA A 293 1.94 -15.66 -8.05
CA ALA A 293 3.03 -15.23 -7.17
C ALA A 293 3.89 -14.13 -7.77
N PRO A 294 4.46 -14.24 -8.99
CA PRO A 294 5.24 -13.16 -9.60
C PRO A 294 4.39 -11.92 -9.91
N PHE A 295 3.14 -12.07 -10.30
CA PHE A 295 2.25 -10.95 -10.60
C PHE A 295 1.96 -10.09 -9.36
N VAL A 296 1.54 -10.73 -8.27
CA VAL A 296 1.23 -10.03 -7.01
C VAL A 296 2.50 -9.47 -6.36
N SER A 297 3.59 -10.25 -6.32
CA SER A 297 4.87 -9.81 -5.76
C SER A 297 5.40 -8.56 -6.45
N LYS A 298 5.37 -8.53 -7.79
CA LYS A 298 5.80 -7.36 -8.57
C LYS A 298 4.99 -6.12 -8.22
N GLN A 299 3.65 -6.21 -8.14
CA GLN A 299 2.81 -5.06 -7.78
C GLN A 299 3.13 -4.54 -6.37
N LEU A 300 3.26 -5.42 -5.38
CA LEU A 300 3.60 -5.04 -4.02
C LEU A 300 4.97 -4.35 -3.94
N ILE A 301 5.98 -4.88 -4.63
CA ILE A 301 7.31 -4.25 -4.70
C ILE A 301 7.22 -2.86 -5.34
N GLN A 302 6.47 -2.73 -6.44
CA GLN A 302 6.33 -1.45 -7.16
C GLN A 302 5.69 -0.36 -6.30
N HIS A 303 4.70 -0.70 -5.49
CA HIS A 303 4.06 0.27 -4.60
C HIS A 303 4.87 0.59 -3.34
N MET A 304 5.73 -0.32 -2.87
CA MET A 304 6.42 -0.14 -1.60
C MET A 304 7.87 0.33 -1.75
N VAL A 305 8.59 -0.14 -2.79
CA VAL A 305 10.05 -0.05 -2.82
C VAL A 305 10.60 0.59 -4.10
N THR A 306 10.25 0.07 -5.28
CA THR A 306 10.81 0.56 -6.54
C THR A 306 9.91 0.23 -7.74
N SER A 307 9.72 1.19 -8.64
CA SER A 307 8.93 0.98 -9.87
C SER A 307 9.56 -0.06 -10.81
N ASN A 308 10.88 -0.29 -10.72
CA ASN A 308 11.63 -1.17 -11.62
C ASN A 308 12.43 -2.24 -10.86
N PRO A 309 11.75 -3.19 -10.17
CA PRO A 309 12.44 -4.29 -9.51
C PRO A 309 13.16 -5.16 -10.51
N SER A 310 14.34 -5.67 -10.13
CA SER A 310 15.04 -6.67 -10.96
C SER A 310 14.27 -7.99 -11.03
N ALA A 311 14.51 -8.77 -12.08
CA ALA A 311 13.97 -10.12 -12.22
C ALA A 311 14.30 -11.00 -11.00
N GLY A 312 15.53 -10.93 -10.48
CA GLY A 312 15.91 -11.68 -9.28
C GLY A 312 15.20 -11.24 -8.01
N TYR A 313 14.85 -9.96 -7.86
CA TYR A 313 14.07 -9.51 -6.72
C TYR A 313 12.64 -10.06 -6.77
N ILE A 314 11.99 -9.96 -7.94
CA ILE A 314 10.65 -10.52 -8.14
C ILE A 314 10.67 -12.04 -7.86
N GLU A 315 11.65 -12.77 -8.37
CA GLU A 315 11.77 -14.22 -8.18
C GLU A 315 11.88 -14.61 -6.69
N ARG A 316 12.75 -13.95 -5.92
CA ARG A 316 12.91 -14.25 -4.49
C ARG A 316 11.61 -14.01 -3.70
N VAL A 317 10.90 -12.91 -3.97
CA VAL A 317 9.63 -12.62 -3.30
C VAL A 317 8.53 -13.58 -3.76
N SER A 318 8.49 -13.93 -5.06
CA SER A 318 7.56 -14.91 -5.63
C SER A 318 7.73 -16.29 -5.00
N GLN A 319 8.95 -16.72 -4.78
CA GLN A 319 9.24 -17.99 -4.09
C GLN A 319 8.71 -17.97 -2.64
N VAL A 320 8.85 -16.84 -1.93
CA VAL A 320 8.26 -16.72 -0.58
C VAL A 320 6.75 -16.80 -0.65
N PHE A 321 6.10 -16.10 -1.58
CA PHE A 321 4.65 -16.17 -1.77
C PHE A 321 4.19 -17.61 -2.01
N GLN A 322 4.83 -18.34 -2.93
CA GLN A 322 4.51 -19.74 -3.24
C GLN A 322 4.75 -20.67 -2.05
N ASN A 323 5.91 -20.58 -1.40
CA ASN A 323 6.29 -21.48 -0.31
C ASN A 323 5.46 -21.28 0.95
N THR A 324 4.80 -20.14 1.12
CA THR A 324 3.97 -19.79 2.27
C THR A 324 2.47 -19.74 1.94
N ASP A 325 2.09 -20.17 0.74
CA ASP A 325 0.71 -20.13 0.24
C ASP A 325 0.07 -18.73 0.39
N GLY A 326 0.81 -17.69 0.06
CA GLY A 326 0.36 -16.31 0.09
C GLY A 326 0.30 -15.67 1.49
N ASP A 327 1.10 -16.13 2.47
CA ASP A 327 1.22 -15.46 3.77
C ASP A 327 1.81 -14.05 3.60
N MET A 328 0.96 -13.04 3.74
CA MET A 328 1.32 -11.63 3.53
C MET A 328 2.39 -11.13 4.49
N LYS A 329 2.42 -11.64 5.72
CA LYS A 329 3.45 -11.30 6.69
C LYS A 329 4.84 -11.68 6.17
N SER A 330 4.97 -12.90 5.66
CA SER A 330 6.21 -13.42 5.07
C SER A 330 6.59 -12.67 3.78
N VAL A 331 5.61 -12.41 2.92
CA VAL A 331 5.80 -11.68 1.65
C VAL A 331 6.28 -10.25 1.90
N ILE A 332 5.62 -9.50 2.78
CA ILE A 332 6.01 -8.13 3.14
C ILE A 332 7.39 -8.10 3.80
N THR A 333 7.68 -9.08 4.67
CA THR A 333 9.03 -9.21 5.25
C THR A 333 10.07 -9.42 4.16
N ALA A 334 9.82 -10.33 3.20
CA ALA A 334 10.74 -10.60 2.10
C ALA A 334 10.96 -9.35 1.22
N ILE A 335 9.89 -8.61 0.89
CA ILE A 335 9.99 -7.36 0.14
C ILE A 335 10.92 -6.37 0.85
N LEU A 336 10.67 -6.10 2.13
CA LEU A 336 11.37 -5.04 2.87
C LEU A 336 12.81 -5.40 3.27
N THR A 337 13.13 -6.70 3.35
CA THR A 337 14.46 -7.18 3.76
C THR A 337 15.30 -7.71 2.60
N ASP A 338 14.78 -7.66 1.38
CA ASP A 338 15.51 -8.12 0.20
C ASP A 338 16.82 -7.34 0.00
N THR A 339 17.83 -8.02 -0.49
CA THR A 339 19.16 -7.43 -0.74
C THR A 339 19.10 -6.23 -1.68
N GLU A 340 18.19 -6.23 -2.67
CA GLU A 340 18.01 -5.10 -3.57
C GLU A 340 17.35 -3.90 -2.87
N ALA A 341 16.34 -4.13 -2.05
CA ALA A 341 15.72 -3.09 -1.22
C ALA A 341 16.72 -2.46 -0.24
N ARG A 342 17.67 -3.26 0.27
CA ARG A 342 18.68 -2.82 1.25
C ARG A 342 20.00 -2.34 0.63
N ALA A 343 20.19 -2.49 -0.70
CA ALA A 343 21.45 -2.15 -1.36
C ALA A 343 21.92 -0.69 -1.13
N GLY A 344 20.98 0.27 -1.06
CA GLY A 344 21.30 1.66 -0.79
C GLY A 344 21.53 2.02 0.68
N ASP A 345 21.47 1.06 1.60
CA ASP A 345 21.71 1.29 3.04
C ASP A 345 23.19 1.63 3.33
N ASP A 346 24.10 1.07 2.53
CA ASP A 346 25.51 1.44 2.49
C ASP A 346 25.72 2.52 1.39
N PRO A 347 26.16 3.73 1.74
CA PRO A 347 26.38 4.79 0.75
C PRO A 347 27.52 4.49 -0.24
N SER A 348 28.40 3.53 0.08
CA SER A 348 29.49 3.10 -0.80
C SER A 348 29.06 1.99 -1.78
N ALA A 349 27.93 1.33 -1.52
CA ALA A 349 27.43 0.29 -2.40
C ALA A 349 26.78 0.89 -3.67
N PRO A 350 27.00 0.30 -4.86
CA PRO A 350 26.33 0.75 -6.08
C PRO A 350 24.83 0.49 -5.98
N VAL A 351 24.04 1.54 -6.12
CA VAL A 351 22.57 1.45 -6.28
C VAL A 351 22.26 1.39 -7.76
N ASN A 352 21.32 0.52 -8.15
CA ASN A 352 20.84 0.49 -9.52
C ASN A 352 20.28 1.88 -9.90
N ALA A 353 20.74 2.43 -11.03
CA ALA A 353 20.32 3.74 -11.51
C ALA A 353 18.81 3.85 -11.82
N THR A 354 18.12 2.71 -11.93
CA THR A 354 16.67 2.63 -12.16
C THR A 354 15.87 2.36 -10.88
N PHE A 355 16.55 2.27 -9.71
CA PHE A 355 15.92 2.01 -8.43
C PHE A 355 15.17 3.24 -7.91
N GLY A 356 14.03 2.99 -7.29
CA GLY A 356 13.19 3.99 -6.67
C GLY A 356 11.87 4.19 -7.40
N HIS A 357 11.06 5.07 -6.84
CA HIS A 357 9.77 5.48 -7.41
C HIS A 357 9.43 6.93 -7.01
N LEU A 358 8.59 7.60 -7.78
CA LEU A 358 8.09 8.92 -7.41
C LEU A 358 7.13 8.79 -6.21
N ARG A 359 7.32 9.59 -5.15
CA ARG A 359 6.34 9.66 -4.06
C ARG A 359 4.99 10.10 -4.60
N GLU A 360 3.99 9.23 -4.50
CA GLU A 360 2.60 9.60 -4.79
C GLU A 360 2.08 10.67 -3.80
N PRO A 361 1.11 11.50 -4.16
CA PRO A 361 0.69 12.66 -3.37
C PRO A 361 0.30 12.37 -1.92
N ILE A 362 -0.40 11.28 -1.66
CA ILE A 362 -0.79 10.87 -0.30
C ILE A 362 0.44 10.52 0.54
N VAL A 363 1.39 9.77 -0.02
CA VAL A 363 2.65 9.42 0.64
C VAL A 363 3.53 10.67 0.81
N PHE A 364 3.60 11.54 -0.19
CA PHE A 364 4.31 12.81 -0.13
C PHE A 364 3.82 13.68 1.04
N LEU A 365 2.51 13.85 1.19
CA LEU A 365 1.92 14.63 2.29
C LEU A 365 2.19 14.03 3.67
N ALA A 366 2.01 12.73 3.82
CA ALA A 366 2.27 12.06 5.08
C ALA A 366 3.76 12.15 5.47
N ASN A 367 4.67 11.92 4.49
CA ASN A 367 6.11 12.04 4.68
C ASN A 367 6.52 13.47 5.06
N LEU A 368 6.00 14.47 4.34
CA LEU A 368 6.25 15.89 4.63
C LEU A 368 5.88 16.26 6.06
N VAL A 369 4.67 15.88 6.49
CA VAL A 369 4.17 16.20 7.85
C VAL A 369 5.00 15.48 8.90
N ARG A 370 5.32 14.19 8.71
CA ARG A 370 6.14 13.39 9.64
C ARG A 370 7.56 13.90 9.75
N GLY A 371 8.20 14.22 8.63
CA GLY A 371 9.55 14.76 8.58
C GLY A 371 9.68 16.14 9.23
N LEU A 372 8.64 16.96 9.14
CA LEU A 372 8.53 18.25 9.83
C LEU A 372 8.00 18.13 11.27
N ASN A 373 8.15 16.94 11.88
CA ASN A 373 7.74 16.64 13.27
C ASN A 373 6.28 17.06 13.55
N GLY A 374 5.41 16.82 12.55
CA GLY A 374 4.03 17.28 12.58
C GLY A 374 3.06 16.28 13.20
N THR A 375 1.90 16.80 13.56
CA THR A 375 0.73 16.03 14.00
C THR A 375 -0.51 16.45 13.23
N VAL A 376 -1.42 15.51 13.01
CA VAL A 376 -2.63 15.71 12.21
C VAL A 376 -3.86 15.58 13.09
N GLY A 377 -4.69 16.61 13.11
CA GLY A 377 -5.97 16.61 13.87
C GLY A 377 -7.09 15.88 13.11
N PRO A 378 -8.20 15.58 13.80
CA PRO A 378 -9.29 14.77 13.26
C PRO A 378 -10.13 15.46 12.18
N ALA A 379 -9.99 16.77 12.01
CA ALA A 379 -10.69 17.56 10.99
C ALA A 379 -9.72 18.20 9.99
N ASN A 380 -8.61 17.49 9.67
CA ASN A 380 -7.63 17.96 8.70
C ASN A 380 -8.21 17.95 7.26
N ALA A 381 -7.60 18.74 6.41
CA ALA A 381 -7.95 18.88 5.00
C ALA A 381 -6.86 18.36 4.06
N LEU A 382 -5.97 17.48 4.51
CA LEU A 382 -4.84 16.98 3.71
C LEU A 382 -5.29 16.29 2.43
N ASN A 383 -6.45 15.63 2.43
CA ASN A 383 -6.98 15.03 1.21
C ASN A 383 -7.30 16.06 0.11
N SER A 384 -7.62 17.30 0.46
CA SER A 384 -7.82 18.36 -0.56
C SER A 384 -6.52 18.67 -1.28
N LEU A 385 -5.40 18.73 -0.56
CA LEU A 385 -4.08 18.92 -1.14
C LEU A 385 -3.66 17.71 -2.00
N ALA A 386 -3.94 16.48 -1.54
CA ALA A 386 -3.70 15.27 -2.34
C ALA A 386 -4.51 15.27 -3.64
N ASN A 387 -5.77 15.69 -3.59
CA ASN A 387 -6.65 15.81 -4.76
C ASN A 387 -6.13 16.86 -5.76
N GLU A 388 -5.62 18.01 -5.31
CA GLU A 388 -4.97 19.01 -6.17
C GLU A 388 -3.76 18.43 -6.91
N MET A 389 -3.03 17.52 -6.26
CA MET A 389 -1.89 16.81 -6.84
C MET A 389 -2.28 15.57 -7.66
N GLY A 390 -3.59 15.30 -7.85
CA GLY A 390 -4.10 14.22 -8.70
C GLY A 390 -4.49 12.94 -7.97
N GLU A 391 -4.48 12.91 -6.63
CA GLU A 391 -4.78 11.70 -5.85
C GLU A 391 -5.82 11.96 -4.76
N ASN A 392 -7.09 11.77 -5.09
CA ASN A 392 -8.22 11.95 -4.16
C ASN A 392 -8.59 10.62 -3.51
N LEU A 393 -8.24 10.39 -2.25
CA LEU A 393 -8.45 9.13 -1.54
C LEU A 393 -9.89 8.61 -1.67
N PHE A 394 -10.05 7.35 -2.06
CA PHE A 394 -11.31 6.66 -2.35
C PHE A 394 -12.08 7.19 -3.58
N ASN A 395 -11.48 8.06 -4.38
CA ASN A 395 -12.06 8.58 -5.63
C ASN A 395 -11.18 8.27 -6.85
N ALA A 396 -10.62 7.07 -6.91
CA ALA A 396 -9.82 6.62 -8.04
C ALA A 396 -10.61 6.77 -9.36
N PRO A 397 -10.01 7.34 -10.43
CA PRO A 397 -10.72 7.60 -11.69
C PRO A 397 -11.00 6.34 -12.50
N SER A 398 -10.35 5.22 -12.22
CA SER A 398 -10.50 3.96 -12.96
C SER A 398 -10.19 2.75 -12.09
N VAL A 399 -10.39 1.56 -12.65
CA VAL A 399 -9.98 0.27 -12.04
C VAL A 399 -8.46 0.12 -11.89
N PHE A 400 -7.67 0.98 -12.56
CA PHE A 400 -6.21 1.06 -12.41
C PHE A 400 -5.77 2.01 -11.29
N SER A 401 -6.65 2.37 -10.37
CA SER A 401 -6.40 3.38 -9.34
C SER A 401 -6.18 4.78 -9.94
N TYR A 402 -5.25 5.55 -9.42
CA TYR A 402 -4.94 6.92 -9.86
C TYR A 402 -4.01 6.93 -11.08
N PHE A 403 -3.23 5.88 -11.24
CA PHE A 403 -2.26 5.72 -12.33
C PHE A 403 -2.11 4.24 -12.70
N SER A 404 -1.84 3.99 -13.98
CA SER A 404 -1.63 2.63 -14.48
C SER A 404 -0.28 2.08 -13.99
N PRO A 405 -0.23 0.85 -13.45
CA PRO A 405 1.04 0.21 -13.09
C PRO A 405 1.94 -0.05 -14.31
N GLN A 406 1.39 0.05 -15.52
CA GLN A 406 2.12 -0.11 -16.79
C GLN A 406 2.62 1.22 -17.38
N ASN A 407 2.33 2.37 -16.72
CA ASN A 407 2.80 3.66 -17.21
C ASN A 407 4.32 3.69 -17.30
N ARG A 408 4.85 4.29 -18.40
CA ARG A 408 6.28 4.40 -18.64
C ARG A 408 6.70 5.85 -18.79
N THR A 409 7.88 6.14 -18.26
CA THR A 409 8.57 7.41 -18.51
C THR A 409 9.07 7.50 -19.95
N ALA A 410 9.47 8.68 -20.40
CA ALA A 410 10.05 8.89 -21.72
C ALA A 410 11.31 8.03 -21.97
N GLY A 411 12.01 7.62 -20.91
CA GLY A 411 13.15 6.69 -20.98
C GLY A 411 12.78 5.20 -21.06
N GLY A 412 11.48 4.87 -21.09
CA GLY A 412 10.99 3.49 -21.20
C GLY A 412 10.91 2.73 -19.88
N LEU A 413 11.37 3.28 -18.77
CA LEU A 413 11.25 2.70 -17.43
C LEU A 413 9.80 2.77 -16.94
N PHE A 414 9.39 1.84 -16.11
CA PHE A 414 8.14 1.98 -15.37
C PHE A 414 8.22 3.18 -14.43
N GLY A 415 7.17 3.96 -14.43
CA GLY A 415 6.98 5.12 -13.57
C GLY A 415 5.49 5.38 -13.41
N PRO A 416 4.76 4.50 -12.68
CA PRO A 416 3.31 4.58 -12.52
C PRO A 416 2.86 5.97 -12.06
N GLU A 417 3.43 6.47 -11.00
CA GLU A 417 3.07 7.73 -10.33
C GLU A 417 3.34 8.96 -11.21
N PHE A 418 4.26 8.85 -12.20
CA PHE A 418 4.50 9.94 -13.16
C PHE A 418 3.30 10.20 -14.08
N GLN A 419 2.33 9.30 -14.18
CA GLN A 419 1.13 9.52 -14.97
C GLN A 419 0.30 10.72 -14.45
N ILE A 420 0.32 10.96 -13.14
CA ILE A 420 -0.36 12.10 -12.50
C ILE A 420 0.60 13.27 -12.19
N TYR A 421 1.88 13.18 -12.58
CA TYR A 421 2.87 14.22 -12.38
C TYR A 421 2.96 15.12 -13.62
N SER A 422 2.25 16.23 -13.59
CA SER A 422 2.22 17.27 -14.64
C SER A 422 2.89 18.55 -14.14
N THR A 423 3.04 19.53 -15.02
CA THR A 423 3.51 20.88 -14.63
C THR A 423 2.62 21.49 -13.55
N GLN A 424 1.29 21.30 -13.64
CA GLN A 424 0.35 21.79 -12.64
C GLN A 424 0.57 21.10 -11.29
N THR A 425 0.54 19.75 -11.26
CA THR A 425 0.69 19.00 -10.01
C THR A 425 2.06 19.14 -9.38
N ALA A 426 3.11 19.42 -10.17
CA ALA A 426 4.43 19.81 -9.67
C ALA A 426 4.40 21.17 -8.97
N ALA A 427 3.68 22.15 -9.53
CA ALA A 427 3.47 23.46 -8.90
C ALA A 427 2.64 23.32 -7.61
N ASP A 428 1.62 22.46 -7.59
CA ASP A 428 0.80 22.21 -6.41
C ASP A 428 1.61 21.57 -5.28
N ARG A 429 2.57 20.68 -5.58
CA ARG A 429 3.54 20.16 -4.61
C ARG A 429 4.41 21.28 -4.02
N ALA A 430 4.95 22.18 -4.85
CA ALA A 430 5.75 23.31 -4.40
C ALA A 430 4.93 24.29 -3.55
N ASN A 431 3.69 24.57 -3.93
CA ASN A 431 2.76 25.38 -3.17
C ASN A 431 2.44 24.74 -1.80
N THR A 432 2.27 23.43 -1.75
CA THR A 432 2.08 22.67 -0.50
C THR A 432 3.30 22.79 0.42
N VAL A 433 4.51 22.66 -0.11
CA VAL A 433 5.75 22.91 0.66
C VAL A 433 5.79 24.35 1.16
N THR A 434 5.42 25.32 0.32
CA THR A 434 5.34 26.73 0.74
C THR A 434 4.35 26.93 1.89
N ALA A 435 3.16 26.33 1.79
CA ALA A 435 2.15 26.38 2.86
C ALA A 435 2.66 25.74 4.15
N ALA A 436 3.37 24.61 4.05
CA ALA A 436 3.96 23.92 5.20
C ALA A 436 5.02 24.76 5.93
N LEU A 437 5.85 25.47 5.18
CA LEU A 437 7.00 26.20 5.73
C LEU A 437 6.68 27.64 6.17
N TYR A 438 5.80 28.33 5.44
CA TYR A 438 5.54 29.76 5.63
C TYR A 438 4.10 30.08 6.06
N GLY A 439 3.23 29.09 6.08
CA GLY A 439 1.82 29.25 6.38
C GLY A 439 1.27 28.13 7.24
N SER A 440 0.25 27.45 6.72
CA SER A 440 -0.39 26.30 7.36
C SER A 440 -1.03 25.41 6.27
N LEU A 441 -0.94 24.11 6.42
CA LEU A 441 -1.58 23.14 5.51
C LEU A 441 -3.10 23.15 5.69
N ASP A 442 -3.55 23.21 6.96
CA ASP A 442 -4.93 23.36 7.37
C ASP A 442 -5.02 23.85 8.83
N LYS A 443 -6.26 23.94 9.38
CA LYS A 443 -6.48 24.45 10.74
C LYS A 443 -6.03 23.51 11.85
N THR A 444 -5.89 22.21 11.58
CA THR A 444 -5.70 21.17 12.60
C THR A 444 -4.37 20.44 12.47
N THR A 445 -3.71 20.52 11.33
CA THR A 445 -2.35 20.00 11.12
C THR A 445 -1.35 20.98 11.75
N LYS A 446 -0.50 20.47 12.65
CA LYS A 446 0.55 21.24 13.32
C LYS A 446 1.90 20.75 12.86
N LEU A 447 2.78 21.66 12.52
CA LEU A 447 4.18 21.37 12.14
C LEU A 447 5.12 22.02 13.14
N ASP A 448 6.25 21.36 13.44
CA ASP A 448 7.26 21.90 14.33
C ASP A 448 8.61 22.02 13.60
N LEU A 449 8.95 23.24 13.23
CA LEU A 449 10.23 23.58 12.59
C LEU A 449 11.34 23.91 13.61
N SER A 450 11.06 23.86 14.91
CA SER A 450 12.03 24.22 15.95
C SER A 450 13.32 23.39 15.92
N PRO A 451 13.30 22.07 15.60
CA PRO A 451 14.53 21.28 15.48
C PRO A 451 15.46 21.79 14.38
N PHE A 452 14.90 22.23 13.24
CA PHE A 452 15.67 22.79 12.13
C PHE A 452 16.17 24.20 12.46
N THR A 453 15.33 25.03 13.07
CA THR A 453 15.67 26.38 13.49
C THR A 453 16.82 26.36 14.52
N ALA A 454 16.83 25.42 15.44
CA ALA A 454 17.89 25.22 16.44
C ALA A 454 19.27 24.91 15.81
N LYS A 455 19.29 24.30 14.62
CA LYS A 455 20.52 24.00 13.86
C LYS A 455 21.00 25.17 12.97
N ALA A 456 20.15 26.16 12.72
CA ALA A 456 20.41 27.25 11.78
C ALA A 456 21.50 28.25 12.18
N GLY A 457 22.10 28.09 13.36
CA GLY A 457 23.32 28.79 13.77
C GLY A 457 24.56 28.36 12.96
N SER A 458 24.58 27.14 12.46
CA SER A 458 25.56 26.59 11.53
C SER A 458 24.82 26.08 10.28
N ILE A 459 25.17 26.60 9.10
CA ILE A 459 24.57 26.14 7.84
C ILE A 459 24.88 24.65 7.62
N THR A 460 26.09 24.20 7.93
CA THR A 460 26.48 22.80 7.82
C THR A 460 25.58 21.90 8.69
N ASP A 461 25.43 22.22 9.99
CA ASP A 461 24.60 21.43 10.92
C ASP A 461 23.13 21.41 10.50
N LEU A 462 22.63 22.53 9.96
CA LEU A 462 21.26 22.61 9.42
C LEU A 462 21.07 21.67 8.23
N LEU A 463 21.99 21.72 7.25
CA LEU A 463 21.89 20.89 6.05
C LEU A 463 22.13 19.40 6.35
N ASP A 464 23.01 19.08 7.25
CA ASP A 464 23.23 17.71 7.69
C ASP A 464 21.97 17.16 8.38
N TYR A 465 21.29 17.98 9.21
CA TYR A 465 20.03 17.57 9.85
C TYR A 465 18.87 17.45 8.83
N ILE A 466 18.79 18.35 7.85
CA ILE A 466 17.80 18.22 6.76
C ILE A 466 18.07 16.96 5.93
N GLY A 467 19.34 16.69 5.60
CA GLY A 467 19.76 15.47 4.93
C GLY A 467 19.43 14.20 5.72
N TYR A 468 19.63 14.23 7.04
CA TYR A 468 19.28 13.15 7.95
C TYR A 468 17.77 12.79 7.88
N VAL A 469 16.91 13.82 7.89
CA VAL A 469 15.45 13.61 7.95
C VAL A 469 14.87 13.23 6.59
N PHE A 470 15.27 13.92 5.51
CA PHE A 470 14.56 13.88 4.23
C PHE A 470 15.31 13.18 3.10
N LEU A 471 16.63 13.02 3.20
CA LEU A 471 17.48 12.48 2.13
C LEU A 471 18.40 11.34 2.60
N HIS A 472 18.01 10.63 3.65
CA HIS A 472 18.73 9.44 4.14
C HIS A 472 20.25 9.68 4.32
N ASN A 473 20.65 10.83 4.86
CA ASN A 473 22.06 11.28 4.96
C ASN A 473 22.81 11.29 3.60
N SER A 474 22.11 11.51 2.48
CA SER A 474 22.69 11.46 1.14
C SER A 474 22.31 12.68 0.30
N MET A 475 22.59 13.88 0.79
CA MET A 475 22.34 15.11 0.02
C MET A 475 23.45 15.32 -1.02
N PRO A 476 23.13 15.32 -2.35
CA PRO A 476 24.11 15.59 -3.40
C PRO A 476 24.76 16.97 -3.26
N ALA A 477 26.02 17.08 -3.65
CA ALA A 477 26.81 18.32 -3.47
C ALA A 477 26.15 19.55 -4.10
N GLY A 478 25.56 19.42 -5.29
CA GLY A 478 24.86 20.52 -5.96
C GLY A 478 23.62 21.00 -5.20
N LEU A 479 22.81 20.06 -4.69
CA LEU A 479 21.65 20.37 -3.86
C LEU A 479 22.07 20.98 -2.51
N LYS A 480 23.14 20.44 -1.89
CA LYS A 480 23.69 20.96 -0.64
C LYS A 480 24.16 22.41 -0.81
N GLN A 481 24.83 22.72 -1.93
CA GLN A 481 25.27 24.09 -2.23
C GLN A 481 24.08 25.04 -2.44
N ALA A 482 23.09 24.65 -3.25
CA ALA A 482 21.90 25.46 -3.50
C ALA A 482 21.12 25.77 -2.20
N ALA A 483 20.97 24.77 -1.33
CA ALA A 483 20.33 24.95 -0.03
C ALA A 483 21.18 25.83 0.93
N ALA A 484 22.52 25.72 0.87
CA ALA A 484 23.43 26.57 1.63
C ALA A 484 23.34 28.04 1.20
N ASP A 485 23.31 28.30 -0.11
CA ASP A 485 23.19 29.65 -0.67
C ASP A 485 21.87 30.31 -0.27
N ALA A 486 20.75 29.56 -0.39
CA ALA A 486 19.44 30.02 0.03
C ALA A 486 19.37 30.34 1.54
N ALA A 487 19.91 29.46 2.38
CA ALA A 487 19.96 29.69 3.83
C ALA A 487 20.87 30.88 4.19
N SER A 488 22.02 31.04 3.51
CA SER A 488 22.98 32.11 3.79
C SER A 488 22.42 33.49 3.46
N ALA A 489 21.53 33.60 2.47
CA ALA A 489 20.86 34.85 2.10
C ALA A 489 19.77 35.29 3.11
N ALA A 490 19.34 34.38 4.01
CA ALA A 490 18.30 34.66 5.00
C ALA A 490 18.85 35.26 6.30
N ALA A 491 18.12 36.20 6.90
CA ALA A 491 18.61 36.99 8.03
C ALA A 491 18.42 36.29 9.40
N THR A 492 17.38 35.49 9.57
CA THR A 492 17.05 34.88 10.87
C THR A 492 17.19 33.38 10.85
N PRO A 493 17.44 32.72 12.00
CA PRO A 493 17.51 31.27 12.08
C PRO A 493 16.27 30.57 11.50
N ALA A 494 15.08 31.07 11.76
CA ALA A 494 13.85 30.51 11.21
C ALA A 494 13.79 30.65 9.66
N ALA A 495 14.13 31.83 9.13
CA ALA A 495 14.16 32.04 7.68
C ALA A 495 15.26 31.20 6.99
N LYS A 496 16.41 30.99 7.63
CA LYS A 496 17.46 30.08 7.13
C LYS A 496 16.97 28.65 7.00
N ALA A 497 16.32 28.15 8.06
CA ALA A 497 15.74 26.80 8.06
C ALA A 497 14.66 26.64 6.98
N GLN A 498 13.74 27.60 6.87
CA GLN A 498 12.68 27.61 5.84
C GLN A 498 13.24 27.62 4.43
N ALA A 499 14.24 28.48 4.16
CA ALA A 499 14.86 28.57 2.83
C ALA A 499 15.56 27.27 2.42
N ALA A 500 16.35 26.68 3.32
CA ALA A 500 17.04 25.41 3.06
C ALA A 500 16.03 24.27 2.85
N LEU A 501 15.02 24.16 3.71
CA LEU A 501 13.96 23.17 3.60
C LEU A 501 13.19 23.31 2.29
N TYR A 502 12.86 24.52 1.85
CA TYR A 502 12.17 24.74 0.59
C TYR A 502 12.95 24.17 -0.60
N ILE A 503 14.24 24.47 -0.72
CA ILE A 503 15.10 23.95 -1.78
C ILE A 503 15.13 22.42 -1.77
N VAL A 504 15.28 21.80 -0.60
CA VAL A 504 15.36 20.35 -0.49
C VAL A 504 14.02 19.69 -0.77
N LEU A 505 12.92 20.16 -0.17
CA LEU A 505 11.60 19.53 -0.28
C LEU A 505 10.93 19.70 -1.66
N THR A 506 11.43 20.64 -2.46
CA THR A 506 11.00 20.82 -3.86
C THR A 506 11.94 20.16 -4.87
N SER A 507 13.07 19.59 -4.42
CA SER A 507 14.04 18.94 -5.30
C SER A 507 13.57 17.56 -5.80
N SER A 508 14.16 17.12 -6.92
CA SER A 508 13.95 15.77 -7.46
C SER A 508 14.39 14.67 -6.47
N GLU A 509 15.42 14.93 -5.70
CA GLU A 509 16.00 14.00 -4.72
C GLU A 509 15.04 13.68 -3.57
N TYR A 510 14.18 14.64 -3.20
CA TYR A 510 13.12 14.41 -2.23
C TYR A 510 11.87 13.81 -2.88
N GLN A 511 11.53 14.19 -4.12
CA GLN A 511 10.33 13.71 -4.81
C GLN A 511 10.41 12.21 -5.15
N VAL A 512 11.61 11.69 -5.42
CA VAL A 512 11.85 10.27 -5.76
C VAL A 512 12.47 9.56 -4.57
N VAL A 513 11.83 8.48 -4.13
CA VAL A 513 12.36 7.58 -3.08
C VAL A 513 13.44 6.69 -3.71
N GLN A 514 14.63 6.61 -3.09
CA GLN A 514 15.75 5.77 -3.52
C GLN A 514 16.24 4.83 -2.41
#